data_db247044b7ff0883cafd4bcc2b29e037
#
_entry.id   db247044b7ff0883cafd4bcc2b29e037
#
_cell.length_a   1.000
_cell.length_b   1.000
_cell.length_c   1.000
_cell.angle_alpha   90.00
_cell.angle_beta   90.00
_cell.angle_gamma   90.00
#
_symmetry.space_group_name_H-M   'P 1'
#
loop_
_entity.id
_entity.type
_entity.pdbx_description
1 polymer ?
#
loop_
_entity_poly.entity_id
_entity_poly.type
_entity_poly.pdbx_seq_one_letter_code
_entity_poly.pdbx_strand_id
1 'polypeptide(L)'
;MSGNNVNASKLKRMIKSKGFVTSVCAILAVMVLIIGYNIRINNATQPVKVPVATRRLTARHLITEEDIRYVDVPSGALSGDYYPRMEYVIGHYVNYDTTIQEGSLFYRGAVVSKEELPDEALLNVPEGETLYYLTVNMLTSFTNSILPGRYIDIYISTKEDNKALVGKFLENIKVLQVKTADGQNVFDDSEDSRVPYVIMFSLPEDQHLLMRDINAINSYSISSGSSGFSRIEVIPIPTTAYYKDGDKEIQSTVSSQYLKDYILNLAAVIPEDIDVPTNTTNTTNSTNTTDTTTNTQ
;
A
#
# COMPACT_ATOMS: atom_id res chain seq x y z
N MET A 1 79.57 16.32 12.32
CA MET A 1 78.84 15.48 11.32
C MET A 1 79.46 14.07 11.31
N SER A 2 79.18 13.20 12.28
CA SER A 2 79.72 11.84 12.28
C SER A 2 78.86 10.81 12.99
N GLY A 3 77.53 10.93 12.85
CA GLY A 3 76.53 10.00 13.49
C GLY A 3 75.88 8.96 12.56
N ASN A 4 75.87 9.15 11.23
CA ASN A 4 75.09 8.33 10.30
C ASN A 4 75.80 7.07 9.74
N ASN A 5 77.06 6.97 9.84
CA ASN A 5 77.83 5.85 9.26
C ASN A 5 77.91 4.59 10.14
N VAL A 6 77.70 4.72 11.46
CA VAL A 6 77.77 3.57 12.40
C VAL A 6 76.52 2.68 12.30
N ASN A 7 75.31 3.28 11.98
CA ASN A 7 74.06 2.53 11.84
C ASN A 7 74.06 1.74 10.52
N ALA A 8 74.56 2.30 9.43
CA ALA A 8 74.62 1.61 8.14
C ALA A 8 75.60 0.38 8.14
N SER A 9 76.65 0.42 8.88
CA SER A 9 77.61 -0.71 8.99
C SER A 9 77.04 -1.84 9.89
N LYS A 10 76.34 -1.50 10.97
CA LYS A 10 75.64 -2.47 11.82
C LYS A 10 74.44 -3.12 11.06
N LEU A 11 73.70 -2.36 10.29
CA LEU A 11 72.63 -2.88 9.45
C LEU A 11 73.19 -3.85 8.37
N LYS A 12 74.24 -3.51 7.69
CA LYS A 12 74.90 -4.39 6.72
C LYS A 12 75.45 -5.70 7.35
N ARG A 13 75.88 -5.66 8.61
CA ARG A 13 76.35 -6.86 9.33
C ARG A 13 75.17 -7.74 9.77
N MET A 14 74.08 -7.16 10.20
CA MET A 14 72.84 -7.90 10.54
C MET A 14 72.26 -8.58 9.31
N ILE A 15 72.20 -7.90 8.16
CA ILE A 15 71.67 -8.46 6.89
C ILE A 15 72.57 -9.62 6.37
N LYS A 16 73.86 -9.64 6.69
CA LYS A 16 74.79 -10.74 6.34
C LYS A 16 74.79 -11.92 7.35
N SER A 17 74.10 -11.81 8.49
CA SER A 17 74.03 -12.91 9.44
C SER A 17 73.10 -14.02 8.90
N LYS A 18 73.57 -15.26 8.89
CA LYS A 18 72.83 -16.42 8.38
C LYS A 18 71.44 -16.55 9.09
N GLY A 19 71.35 -16.26 10.39
CA GLY A 19 70.15 -16.31 11.17
C GLY A 19 69.10 -15.23 10.76
N PHE A 20 69.54 -14.00 10.44
CA PHE A 20 68.69 -12.93 10.00
C PHE A 20 68.09 -13.24 8.61
N VAL A 21 68.90 -13.69 7.68
CA VAL A 21 68.44 -14.08 6.34
C VAL A 21 67.45 -15.24 6.43
N THR A 22 67.70 -16.25 7.26
CA THR A 22 66.82 -17.38 7.46
C THR A 22 65.47 -16.92 8.05
N SER A 23 65.49 -16.00 9.03
CA SER A 23 64.25 -15.47 9.65
C SER A 23 63.44 -14.65 8.65
N VAL A 24 64.08 -13.79 7.84
CA VAL A 24 63.39 -13.02 6.81
C VAL A 24 62.82 -13.92 5.73
N CYS A 25 63.57 -14.95 5.28
CA CYS A 25 63.05 -15.93 4.33
C CYS A 25 61.82 -16.71 4.89
N ALA A 26 61.85 -17.08 6.18
CA ALA A 26 60.73 -17.75 6.81
C ALA A 26 59.47 -16.84 6.87
N ILE A 27 59.65 -15.57 7.23
CA ILE A 27 58.54 -14.61 7.24
C ILE A 27 57.99 -14.40 5.84
N LEU A 28 58.84 -14.24 4.83
CA LEU A 28 58.40 -14.13 3.42
C LEU A 28 57.70 -15.37 2.95
N ALA A 29 58.16 -16.56 3.29
CA ALA A 29 57.47 -17.82 2.95
C ALA A 29 56.07 -17.90 3.56
N VAL A 30 55.91 -17.53 4.83
CA VAL A 30 54.61 -17.46 5.50
C VAL A 30 53.68 -16.44 4.84
N MET A 31 54.22 -15.25 4.49
CA MET A 31 53.49 -14.21 3.82
C MET A 31 52.97 -14.67 2.43
N VAL A 32 53.85 -15.34 1.65
CA VAL A 32 53.46 -15.90 0.35
C VAL A 32 52.39 -16.98 0.49
N LEU A 33 52.48 -17.83 1.52
CA LEU A 33 51.46 -18.84 1.80
C LEU A 33 50.08 -18.22 2.16
N ILE A 34 50.08 -17.17 3.00
CA ILE A 34 48.85 -16.44 3.36
C ILE A 34 48.23 -15.78 2.14
N ILE A 35 49.05 -15.08 1.33
CA ILE A 35 48.58 -14.42 0.11
C ILE A 35 48.03 -15.47 -0.88
N GLY A 36 48.77 -16.56 -1.13
CA GLY A 36 48.37 -17.63 -2.03
C GLY A 36 47.09 -18.33 -1.55
N TYR A 37 46.95 -18.53 -0.25
CA TYR A 37 45.70 -19.09 0.34
C TYR A 37 44.51 -18.13 0.16
N ASN A 38 44.67 -16.85 0.43
CA ASN A 38 43.60 -15.86 0.23
C ASN A 38 43.17 -15.73 -1.23
N ILE A 39 44.15 -15.72 -2.17
CA ILE A 39 43.84 -15.68 -3.61
C ILE A 39 43.06 -16.94 -4.01
N ARG A 40 43.49 -18.12 -3.51
CA ARG A 40 42.80 -19.38 -3.82
C ARG A 40 41.39 -19.43 -3.27
N ILE A 41 41.14 -18.93 -2.03
CA ILE A 41 39.78 -18.83 -1.45
C ILE A 41 38.93 -17.89 -2.29
N ASN A 42 39.40 -16.67 -2.56
CA ASN A 42 38.66 -15.70 -3.34
C ASN A 42 38.29 -16.22 -4.75
N ASN A 43 39.24 -16.92 -5.40
CA ASN A 43 38.97 -17.51 -6.71
C ASN A 43 37.99 -18.70 -6.64
N ALA A 44 38.00 -19.46 -5.55
CA ALA A 44 37.09 -20.60 -5.36
C ALA A 44 35.67 -20.19 -4.95
N THR A 45 35.54 -19.09 -4.20
CA THR A 45 34.22 -18.61 -3.70
C THR A 45 33.59 -17.55 -4.59
N GLN A 46 34.41 -16.83 -5.39
CA GLN A 46 33.95 -15.73 -6.26
C GLN A 46 32.89 -14.85 -5.55
N PRO A 47 33.25 -14.18 -4.45
CA PRO A 47 32.29 -13.46 -3.63
C PRO A 47 31.66 -12.34 -4.45
N VAL A 48 30.33 -12.24 -4.37
CA VAL A 48 29.53 -11.20 -5.01
C VAL A 48 28.90 -10.36 -3.90
N LYS A 49 28.94 -9.04 -4.06
CA LYS A 49 28.26 -8.12 -3.16
C LYS A 49 26.78 -8.07 -3.50
N VAL A 50 25.96 -8.45 -2.53
CA VAL A 50 24.50 -8.47 -2.68
C VAL A 50 23.82 -7.69 -1.55
N PRO A 51 22.69 -7.04 -1.82
CA PRO A 51 21.91 -6.35 -0.80
C PRO A 51 21.16 -7.37 0.06
N VAL A 52 21.19 -7.15 1.38
CA VAL A 52 20.41 -7.92 2.36
C VAL A 52 19.71 -6.97 3.32
N ALA A 53 18.62 -7.43 3.92
CA ALA A 53 17.88 -6.67 4.91
C ALA A 53 18.71 -6.45 6.19
N THR A 54 18.73 -5.22 6.70
CA THR A 54 19.39 -4.85 7.97
C THR A 54 18.61 -5.26 9.18
N ARG A 55 17.29 -5.40 9.04
CA ARG A 55 16.32 -5.76 10.06
C ARG A 55 15.17 -6.56 9.46
N ARG A 56 14.30 -7.07 10.30
CA ARG A 56 13.05 -7.70 9.84
C ARG A 56 12.13 -6.63 9.23
N LEU A 57 11.71 -6.83 7.99
CA LEU A 57 10.77 -5.97 7.27
C LEU A 57 9.43 -6.70 7.17
N THR A 58 8.39 -6.06 7.69
CA THR A 58 7.02 -6.61 7.67
C THR A 58 6.34 -6.34 6.34
N ALA A 59 5.24 -7.02 6.07
CA ALA A 59 4.41 -6.78 4.91
C ALA A 59 4.07 -5.29 4.75
N ARG A 60 4.04 -4.80 3.51
CA ARG A 60 3.74 -3.41 3.12
C ARG A 60 4.77 -2.36 3.59
N HIS A 61 5.88 -2.79 4.15
CA HIS A 61 6.94 -1.86 4.53
C HIS A 61 7.57 -1.24 3.28
N LEU A 62 7.65 0.10 3.21
CA LEU A 62 8.39 0.80 2.17
C LEU A 62 9.89 0.62 2.43
N ILE A 63 10.60 0.01 1.49
CA ILE A 63 12.01 -0.29 1.63
C ILE A 63 12.83 0.96 1.33
N THR A 64 13.58 1.39 2.31
CA THR A 64 14.46 2.55 2.26
C THR A 64 15.93 2.14 2.25
N GLU A 65 16.83 3.07 2.02
CA GLU A 65 18.27 2.83 2.04
C GLU A 65 18.76 2.31 3.41
N GLU A 66 18.11 2.71 4.51
CA GLU A 66 18.43 2.28 5.88
C GLU A 66 18.11 0.79 6.13
N ASP A 67 17.21 0.23 5.35
CA ASP A 67 16.79 -1.17 5.45
C ASP A 67 17.75 -2.13 4.75
N ILE A 68 18.77 -1.61 4.05
CA ILE A 68 19.62 -2.39 3.17
C ILE A 68 21.09 -2.26 3.58
N ARG A 69 21.81 -3.38 3.58
CA ARG A 69 23.27 -3.41 3.64
C ARG A 69 23.83 -4.39 2.63
N TYR A 70 25.04 -4.14 2.16
CA TYR A 70 25.75 -5.09 1.31
C TYR A 70 26.51 -6.11 2.13
N VAL A 71 26.48 -7.36 1.68
CA VAL A 71 27.32 -8.44 2.21
C VAL A 71 27.99 -9.18 1.07
N ASP A 72 29.18 -9.69 1.32
CA ASP A 72 29.91 -10.55 0.39
C ASP A 72 29.42 -11.99 0.56
N VAL A 73 28.80 -12.56 -0.47
CA VAL A 73 28.26 -13.92 -0.47
C VAL A 73 28.94 -14.73 -1.57
N PRO A 74 29.39 -15.97 -1.31
CA PRO A 74 29.90 -16.84 -2.35
C PRO A 74 28.90 -17.01 -3.49
N SER A 75 29.32 -16.86 -4.73
CA SER A 75 28.40 -16.94 -5.89
C SER A 75 27.65 -18.27 -5.97
N GLY A 76 28.27 -19.36 -5.55
CA GLY A 76 27.64 -20.68 -5.48
C GLY A 76 26.56 -20.84 -4.39
N ALA A 77 26.46 -19.92 -3.45
CA ALA A 77 25.41 -19.89 -2.43
C ALA A 77 24.20 -19.05 -2.83
N LEU A 78 24.31 -18.29 -3.93
CA LEU A 78 23.23 -17.48 -4.45
C LEU A 78 22.33 -18.34 -5.34
N SER A 79 21.06 -18.42 -5.00
CA SER A 79 20.06 -19.17 -5.75
C SER A 79 18.74 -18.41 -5.77
N GLY A 80 17.91 -18.70 -6.78
CA GLY A 80 16.64 -18.02 -6.95
C GLY A 80 16.75 -16.66 -7.64
N ASP A 81 15.61 -16.03 -7.86
CA ASP A 81 15.49 -14.75 -8.55
C ASP A 81 15.57 -13.61 -7.54
N TYR A 82 16.78 -13.21 -7.19
CA TYR A 82 17.05 -12.14 -6.23
C TYR A 82 17.47 -10.83 -6.94
N TYR A 83 17.32 -9.72 -6.25
CA TYR A 83 17.78 -8.42 -6.73
C TYR A 83 19.28 -8.23 -6.45
N PRO A 84 20.12 -8.07 -7.50
CA PRO A 84 21.57 -7.97 -7.32
C PRO A 84 22.05 -6.60 -6.82
N ARG A 85 21.20 -5.58 -6.87
CA ARG A 85 21.55 -4.19 -6.50
C ARG A 85 20.41 -3.56 -5.70
N MET A 86 20.79 -2.67 -4.76
CA MET A 86 19.83 -1.97 -3.90
C MET A 86 18.94 -0.99 -4.68
N GLU A 87 19.41 -0.44 -5.81
CA GLU A 87 18.65 0.51 -6.63
C GLU A 87 17.36 -0.11 -7.20
N TYR A 88 17.31 -1.43 -7.31
CA TYR A 88 16.13 -2.16 -7.77
C TYR A 88 15.13 -2.48 -6.64
N VAL A 89 15.50 -2.18 -5.40
CA VAL A 89 14.72 -2.53 -4.21
C VAL A 89 14.23 -1.29 -3.48
N ILE A 90 15.05 -0.22 -3.47
CA ILE A 90 14.68 1.06 -2.83
C ILE A 90 13.44 1.64 -3.50
N GLY A 91 12.50 2.11 -2.67
CA GLY A 91 11.24 2.69 -3.14
C GLY A 91 10.16 1.65 -3.48
N HIS A 92 10.48 0.36 -3.40
CA HIS A 92 9.52 -0.73 -3.51
C HIS A 92 8.98 -1.12 -2.13
N TYR A 93 7.99 -1.97 -2.11
CA TYR A 93 7.31 -2.43 -0.91
C TYR A 93 7.54 -3.92 -0.69
N VAL A 94 7.55 -4.33 0.58
CA VAL A 94 7.42 -5.75 0.93
C VAL A 94 6.01 -6.22 0.58
N ASN A 95 5.91 -7.32 -0.16
CA ASN A 95 4.62 -7.87 -0.57
C ASN A 95 3.69 -8.11 0.63
N TYR A 96 2.38 -7.97 0.42
CA TYR A 96 1.35 -7.99 1.47
C TYR A 96 1.29 -9.31 2.27
N ASP A 97 1.71 -10.41 1.70
CA ASP A 97 1.70 -11.75 2.30
C ASP A 97 3.08 -12.23 2.79
N THR A 98 4.08 -11.35 2.72
CA THR A 98 5.49 -11.70 2.92
C THR A 98 6.11 -10.91 4.08
N THR A 99 7.13 -11.50 4.68
CA THR A 99 8.03 -10.84 5.64
C THR A 99 9.47 -11.17 5.26
N ILE A 100 10.31 -10.16 5.11
CA ILE A 100 11.73 -10.31 4.83
C ILE A 100 12.48 -10.31 6.16
N GLN A 101 13.19 -11.39 6.46
CA GLN A 101 13.94 -11.51 7.70
C GLN A 101 15.26 -10.74 7.63
N GLU A 102 15.79 -10.33 8.78
CA GLU A 102 17.14 -9.76 8.88
C GLU A 102 18.17 -10.68 8.23
N GLY A 103 19.06 -10.12 7.42
CA GLY A 103 20.10 -10.86 6.70
C GLY A 103 19.62 -11.60 5.45
N SER A 104 18.32 -11.61 5.15
CA SER A 104 17.80 -12.22 3.94
C SER A 104 18.08 -11.38 2.71
N LEU A 105 18.28 -12.05 1.56
CA LEU A 105 18.26 -11.44 0.24
C LEU A 105 16.87 -10.90 -0.11
N PHE A 106 16.82 -9.93 -1.00
CA PHE A 106 15.57 -9.45 -1.57
C PHE A 106 15.23 -10.25 -2.83
N TYR A 107 14.16 -11.04 -2.76
CA TYR A 107 13.69 -11.88 -3.87
C TYR A 107 12.57 -11.21 -4.64
N ARG A 108 12.49 -11.47 -5.96
CA ARG A 108 11.32 -11.09 -6.75
C ARG A 108 10.09 -11.82 -6.20
N GLY A 109 8.96 -11.12 -6.19
CA GLY A 109 7.74 -11.61 -5.54
C GLY A 109 7.66 -11.29 -4.03
N ALA A 110 8.78 -11.18 -3.32
CA ALA A 110 8.81 -10.64 -1.95
C ALA A 110 8.89 -9.10 -1.94
N VAL A 111 9.44 -8.52 -3.01
CA VAL A 111 9.54 -7.08 -3.25
C VAL A 111 8.71 -6.74 -4.47
N VAL A 112 7.77 -5.84 -4.32
CA VAL A 112 6.79 -5.45 -5.35
C VAL A 112 6.74 -3.93 -5.49
N SER A 113 6.31 -3.45 -6.65
CA SER A 113 6.04 -2.04 -6.84
C SER A 113 4.77 -1.62 -6.07
N LYS A 114 4.55 -0.31 -5.93
CA LYS A 114 3.35 0.20 -5.28
C LYS A 114 2.08 -0.23 -6.01
N GLU A 115 2.12 -0.23 -7.32
CA GLU A 115 1.01 -0.55 -8.23
C GLU A 115 0.62 -2.03 -8.18
N GLU A 116 1.54 -2.91 -7.78
CA GLU A 116 1.29 -4.35 -7.61
C GLU A 116 0.64 -4.69 -6.28
N LEU A 117 0.59 -3.75 -5.32
CA LEU A 117 -0.08 -3.97 -4.05
C LEU A 117 -1.61 -3.98 -4.24
N PRO A 118 -2.34 -4.96 -3.69
CA PRO A 118 -3.79 -5.04 -3.82
C PRO A 118 -4.52 -3.86 -3.16
N ASP A 119 -3.88 -3.20 -2.21
CA ASP A 119 -4.40 -2.07 -1.45
C ASP A 119 -3.71 -0.73 -1.81
N GLU A 120 -3.13 -0.63 -3.00
CA GLU A 120 -2.51 0.60 -3.51
C GLU A 120 -3.40 1.84 -3.32
N ALA A 121 -4.72 1.69 -3.53
CA ALA A 121 -5.67 2.79 -3.33
C ALA A 121 -5.58 3.38 -1.92
N LEU A 122 -5.46 2.54 -0.88
CA LEU A 122 -5.34 2.99 0.52
C LEU A 122 -4.04 3.77 0.77
N LEU A 123 -2.95 3.40 0.09
CA LEU A 123 -1.68 4.11 0.21
C LEU A 123 -1.70 5.50 -0.44
N ASN A 124 -2.71 5.76 -1.27
CA ASN A 124 -2.89 7.02 -2.00
C ASN A 124 -3.99 7.90 -1.39
N VAL A 125 -4.66 7.46 -0.32
CA VAL A 125 -5.69 8.24 0.39
C VAL A 125 -5.01 9.36 1.17
N PRO A 126 -5.39 10.65 0.96
CA PRO A 126 -4.89 11.77 1.74
C PRO A 126 -5.30 11.65 3.22
N GLU A 127 -4.54 12.31 4.11
CA GLU A 127 -4.89 12.40 5.51
C GLU A 127 -6.23 13.15 5.70
N GLY A 128 -7.12 12.60 6.51
CA GLY A 128 -8.46 13.16 6.76
C GLY A 128 -9.52 12.78 5.73
N GLU A 129 -9.17 11.95 4.75
CA GLU A 129 -10.13 11.44 3.77
C GLU A 129 -10.38 9.94 3.97
N THR A 130 -11.50 9.48 3.47
CA THR A 130 -11.92 8.07 3.51
C THR A 130 -12.11 7.52 2.11
N LEU A 131 -11.63 6.30 1.88
CA LEU A 131 -11.78 5.61 0.60
C LEU A 131 -13.26 5.32 0.30
N TYR A 132 -13.69 5.67 -0.90
CA TYR A 132 -15.00 5.35 -1.44
C TYR A 132 -14.88 4.62 -2.77
N TYR A 133 -15.91 3.87 -3.13
CA TYR A 133 -15.97 3.19 -4.43
C TYR A 133 -17.32 3.43 -5.11
N LEU A 134 -17.28 3.50 -6.43
CA LEU A 134 -18.45 3.60 -7.28
C LEU A 134 -18.40 2.48 -8.32
N THR A 135 -19.48 1.69 -8.39
CA THR A 135 -19.62 0.65 -9.41
C THR A 135 -19.91 1.30 -10.77
N VAL A 136 -19.19 0.89 -11.78
CA VAL A 136 -19.29 1.38 -13.16
C VAL A 136 -19.33 0.25 -14.16
N ASN A 137 -19.57 0.59 -15.41
CA ASN A 137 -19.46 -0.29 -16.56
C ASN A 137 -18.80 0.48 -17.72
N MET A 138 -18.66 -0.14 -18.89
CA MET A 138 -18.06 0.50 -20.06
C MET A 138 -18.73 1.80 -20.48
N LEU A 139 -20.05 1.92 -20.33
CA LEU A 139 -20.76 3.15 -20.67
C LEU A 139 -20.56 4.24 -19.63
N THR A 140 -20.74 3.92 -18.35
CA THR A 140 -20.61 4.87 -17.24
C THR A 140 -19.17 5.25 -16.92
N SER A 141 -18.18 4.49 -17.42
CA SER A 141 -16.76 4.84 -17.40
C SER A 141 -16.30 5.58 -18.64
N PHE A 142 -17.24 5.96 -19.53
CA PHE A 142 -16.94 6.61 -20.81
C PHE A 142 -15.91 5.82 -21.64
N THR A 143 -16.16 4.50 -21.77
CA THR A 143 -15.26 3.58 -22.51
C THR A 143 -13.81 3.64 -22.06
N ASN A 144 -13.58 3.50 -20.75
CA ASN A 144 -12.27 3.60 -20.09
C ASN A 144 -11.60 4.98 -20.17
N SER A 145 -12.39 6.05 -20.28
CA SER A 145 -11.83 7.42 -20.26
C SER A 145 -11.58 7.96 -18.84
N ILE A 146 -12.04 7.25 -17.80
CA ILE A 146 -11.75 7.56 -16.41
C ILE A 146 -10.48 6.83 -16.01
N LEU A 147 -9.39 7.58 -15.85
CA LEU A 147 -8.06 7.05 -15.61
C LEU A 147 -7.60 7.29 -14.16
N PRO A 148 -6.84 6.38 -13.55
CA PRO A 148 -6.15 6.65 -12.29
C PRO A 148 -5.30 7.91 -12.36
N GLY A 149 -5.26 8.68 -11.27
CA GLY A 149 -4.53 9.94 -11.18
C GLY A 149 -5.23 11.14 -11.84
N ARG A 150 -6.34 10.92 -12.57
CA ARG A 150 -7.17 11.98 -13.16
C ARG A 150 -8.33 12.33 -12.24
N TYR A 151 -9.10 13.34 -12.63
CA TYR A 151 -10.18 13.88 -11.82
C TYR A 151 -11.54 13.64 -12.48
N ILE A 152 -12.54 13.43 -11.64
CA ILE A 152 -13.95 13.30 -12.03
C ILE A 152 -14.80 14.27 -11.23
N ASP A 153 -15.92 14.64 -11.82
CA ASP A 153 -17.05 15.27 -11.13
C ASP A 153 -18.17 14.25 -10.96
N ILE A 154 -18.81 14.24 -9.81
CA ILE A 154 -19.97 13.40 -9.55
C ILE A 154 -21.24 14.22 -9.79
N TYR A 155 -22.05 13.76 -10.72
CA TYR A 155 -23.40 14.27 -10.95
C TYR A 155 -24.40 13.33 -10.35
N ILE A 156 -25.52 13.86 -9.89
CA ILE A 156 -26.69 13.04 -9.53
C ILE A 156 -27.87 13.40 -10.42
N SER A 157 -28.68 12.36 -10.67
CA SER A 157 -29.95 12.46 -11.38
C SER A 157 -31.03 11.77 -10.54
N THR A 158 -32.10 12.48 -10.27
CA THR A 158 -33.25 11.96 -9.53
C THR A 158 -34.52 12.65 -9.98
N LYS A 159 -35.65 12.30 -9.37
CA LYS A 159 -36.93 12.95 -9.62
C LYS A 159 -37.57 13.44 -8.32
N GLU A 160 -38.10 14.64 -8.36
CA GLU A 160 -38.88 15.24 -7.29
C GLU A 160 -40.17 15.86 -7.89
N ASP A 161 -41.33 15.57 -7.34
CA ASP A 161 -42.61 16.09 -7.79
C ASP A 161 -42.80 16.01 -9.31
N ASN A 162 -42.47 14.87 -9.90
CA ASN A 162 -42.53 14.62 -11.36
C ASN A 162 -41.54 15.47 -12.20
N LYS A 163 -40.57 16.16 -11.57
CA LYS A 163 -39.53 16.91 -12.24
C LYS A 163 -38.22 16.16 -12.14
N ALA A 164 -37.46 16.18 -13.23
CA ALA A 164 -36.10 15.65 -13.21
C ALA A 164 -35.17 16.68 -12.55
N LEU A 165 -34.42 16.25 -11.54
CA LEU A 165 -33.34 16.99 -10.91
C LEU A 165 -32.00 16.41 -11.40
N VAL A 166 -31.22 17.18 -12.10
CA VAL A 166 -29.90 16.78 -12.57
C VAL A 166 -28.91 17.89 -12.26
N GLY A 167 -27.84 17.57 -11.59
CA GLY A 167 -26.83 18.57 -11.28
C GLY A 167 -25.50 17.99 -10.78
N LYS A 168 -24.49 18.84 -10.77
CA LYS A 168 -23.19 18.54 -10.19
C LYS A 168 -23.34 18.47 -8.67
N PHE A 169 -22.91 17.36 -8.10
CA PHE A 169 -23.03 17.08 -6.67
C PHE A 169 -21.69 17.25 -5.93
N LEU A 170 -20.67 16.57 -6.40
CA LEU A 170 -19.29 16.73 -5.94
C LEU A 170 -18.39 17.01 -7.13
N GLU A 171 -17.29 17.73 -6.92
CA GLU A 171 -16.40 18.13 -7.99
C GLU A 171 -14.93 17.88 -7.65
N ASN A 172 -14.11 17.76 -8.69
CA ASN A 172 -12.67 17.68 -8.59
C ASN A 172 -12.16 16.51 -7.74
N ILE A 173 -12.78 15.35 -7.88
CA ILE A 173 -12.45 14.14 -7.12
C ILE A 173 -11.36 13.37 -7.86
N LYS A 174 -10.23 13.13 -7.18
CA LYS A 174 -9.11 12.37 -7.76
C LYS A 174 -9.42 10.88 -7.79
N VAL A 175 -9.34 10.27 -8.96
CA VAL A 175 -9.43 8.81 -9.13
C VAL A 175 -8.14 8.17 -8.64
N LEU A 176 -8.23 7.26 -7.70
CA LEU A 176 -7.08 6.53 -7.15
C LEU A 176 -6.81 5.27 -7.95
N GLN A 177 -7.84 4.47 -8.20
CA GLN A 177 -7.75 3.23 -8.99
C GLN A 177 -9.02 2.95 -9.79
N VAL A 178 -8.87 2.15 -10.85
CA VAL A 178 -9.98 1.57 -11.60
C VAL A 178 -9.74 0.06 -11.70
N LYS A 179 -10.67 -0.73 -11.18
CA LYS A 179 -10.53 -2.19 -11.10
C LYS A 179 -11.63 -2.94 -11.86
N THR A 180 -11.27 -4.14 -12.29
CA THR A 180 -12.20 -5.13 -12.85
C THR A 180 -13.04 -5.77 -11.74
N ALA A 181 -14.01 -6.59 -12.11
CA ALA A 181 -14.81 -7.38 -11.17
C ALA A 181 -13.97 -8.36 -10.33
N ASP A 182 -12.86 -8.83 -10.87
CA ASP A 182 -11.91 -9.72 -10.21
C ASP A 182 -10.85 -8.98 -9.37
N GLY A 183 -10.99 -7.65 -9.24
CA GLY A 183 -10.09 -6.82 -8.44
C GLY A 183 -8.75 -6.49 -9.07
N GLN A 184 -8.55 -6.79 -10.36
CA GLN A 184 -7.32 -6.45 -11.08
C GLN A 184 -7.36 -5.00 -11.58
N ASN A 185 -6.20 -4.38 -11.74
CA ASN A 185 -6.11 -3.05 -12.32
C ASN A 185 -6.52 -3.08 -13.80
N VAL A 186 -7.36 -2.13 -14.22
CA VAL A 186 -7.80 -2.03 -15.63
C VAL A 186 -6.68 -1.55 -16.54
N PHE A 187 -5.79 -0.72 -16.02
CA PHE A 187 -4.73 -0.02 -16.76
C PHE A 187 -3.33 -0.52 -16.37
N ASP A 188 -3.14 -1.83 -16.26
CA ASP A 188 -1.79 -2.39 -16.17
C ASP A 188 -1.24 -2.72 -17.57
N ASP A 189 0.04 -3.06 -17.61
CA ASP A 189 0.77 -3.35 -18.86
C ASP A 189 0.35 -4.66 -19.56
N SER A 190 -0.76 -5.28 -19.16
CA SER A 190 -1.28 -6.47 -19.82
C SER A 190 -1.93 -6.12 -21.16
N GLU A 191 -1.72 -6.97 -22.18
CA GLU A 191 -2.31 -6.82 -23.52
C GLU A 191 -3.85 -7.02 -23.53
N ASP A 192 -4.42 -7.52 -22.44
CA ASP A 192 -5.85 -7.84 -22.36
C ASP A 192 -6.69 -6.60 -22.10
N SER A 193 -7.69 -6.38 -22.95
CA SER A 193 -8.71 -5.35 -22.73
C SER A 193 -9.55 -5.68 -21.50
N ARG A 194 -9.39 -4.90 -20.43
CA ARG A 194 -10.11 -5.12 -19.17
C ARG A 194 -11.33 -4.22 -19.07
N VAL A 195 -12.43 -4.83 -18.61
CA VAL A 195 -13.69 -4.13 -18.40
C VAL A 195 -13.69 -3.49 -17.01
N PRO A 196 -13.90 -2.16 -16.89
CA PRO A 196 -13.97 -1.49 -15.61
C PRO A 196 -15.25 -1.91 -14.87
N TYR A 197 -15.11 -2.15 -13.57
CA TYR A 197 -16.21 -2.51 -12.69
C TYR A 197 -16.33 -1.56 -11.51
N VAL A 198 -15.19 -1.09 -10.98
CA VAL A 198 -15.13 -0.19 -9.81
C VAL A 198 -14.15 0.94 -10.07
N ILE A 199 -14.59 2.16 -9.78
CA ILE A 199 -13.73 3.33 -9.63
C ILE A 199 -13.55 3.58 -8.13
N MET A 200 -12.31 3.73 -7.69
CA MET A 200 -11.94 4.02 -6.30
C MET A 200 -11.39 5.42 -6.19
N PHE A 201 -11.86 6.16 -5.22
CA PHE A 201 -11.44 7.54 -4.92
C PHE A 201 -11.59 7.82 -3.43
N SER A 202 -11.04 8.91 -2.95
CA SER A 202 -11.19 9.33 -1.55
C SER A 202 -12.05 10.58 -1.46
N LEU A 203 -12.71 10.71 -0.32
CA LEU A 203 -13.58 11.84 0.01
C LEU A 203 -13.35 12.27 1.45
N PRO A 204 -13.47 13.58 1.75
CA PRO A 204 -13.66 14.06 3.12
C PRO A 204 -14.85 13.35 3.78
N GLU A 205 -14.82 13.23 5.10
CA GLU A 205 -15.81 12.42 5.84
C GLU A 205 -17.25 12.89 5.61
N ASP A 206 -17.50 14.19 5.57
CA ASP A 206 -18.83 14.77 5.30
C ASP A 206 -19.37 14.36 3.92
N GLN A 207 -18.53 14.42 2.89
CA GLN A 207 -18.92 14.01 1.55
C GLN A 207 -19.06 12.48 1.42
N HIS A 208 -18.20 11.74 2.13
CA HIS A 208 -18.32 10.30 2.21
C HIS A 208 -19.67 9.87 2.81
N LEU A 209 -20.13 10.54 3.89
CA LEU A 209 -21.43 10.28 4.51
C LEU A 209 -22.59 10.59 3.54
N LEU A 210 -22.54 11.72 2.84
CA LEU A 210 -23.55 12.05 1.81
C LEU A 210 -23.66 10.96 0.72
N MET A 211 -22.53 10.42 0.27
CA MET A 211 -22.55 9.31 -0.69
C MET A 211 -23.10 8.02 -0.09
N ARG A 212 -22.88 7.77 1.21
CA ARG A 212 -23.50 6.64 1.93
C ARG A 212 -24.99 6.81 2.09
N ASP A 213 -25.47 8.02 2.36
CA ASP A 213 -26.89 8.33 2.44
C ASP A 213 -27.59 8.03 1.13
N ILE A 214 -27.01 8.40 -0.02
CA ILE A 214 -27.54 8.04 -1.34
C ILE A 214 -27.70 6.53 -1.48
N ASN A 215 -26.69 5.76 -1.07
CA ASN A 215 -26.77 4.30 -1.13
C ASN A 215 -27.86 3.74 -0.21
N ALA A 216 -28.01 4.28 0.99
CA ALA A 216 -29.03 3.88 1.95
C ALA A 216 -30.45 4.20 1.40
N ILE A 217 -30.66 5.40 0.87
CA ILE A 217 -31.92 5.83 0.24
C ILE A 217 -32.27 4.90 -0.92
N ASN A 218 -31.32 4.62 -1.80
CA ASN A 218 -31.53 3.72 -2.94
C ASN A 218 -31.86 2.29 -2.49
N SER A 219 -31.19 1.78 -1.45
CA SER A 219 -31.45 0.45 -0.91
C SER A 219 -32.82 0.35 -0.27
N TYR A 220 -33.25 1.38 0.45
CA TYR A 220 -34.61 1.45 1.05
C TYR A 220 -35.71 1.50 -0.02
N SER A 221 -35.50 2.29 -1.07
CA SER A 221 -36.45 2.41 -2.20
C SER A 221 -36.71 1.06 -2.89
N ILE A 222 -35.70 0.22 -3.00
CA ILE A 222 -35.82 -1.11 -3.61
C ILE A 222 -36.56 -2.08 -2.68
N SER A 223 -36.28 -2.04 -1.39
CA SER A 223 -36.80 -3.02 -0.41
C SER A 223 -38.27 -2.80 -0.07
N SER A 224 -38.72 -1.54 0.00
CA SER A 224 -40.05 -1.20 0.47
C SER A 224 -41.14 -1.26 -0.61
N GLY A 225 -40.78 -1.39 -1.89
CA GLY A 225 -41.75 -1.32 -3.00
C GLY A 225 -42.51 0.00 -3.00
N SER A 226 -42.06 0.95 -2.19
CA SER A 226 -42.76 2.21 -1.95
C SER A 226 -42.47 3.16 -3.10
N SER A 227 -43.53 3.57 -3.80
CA SER A 227 -43.47 4.56 -4.87
C SER A 227 -43.12 5.98 -4.39
N GLY A 228 -42.65 6.13 -3.13
CA GLY A 228 -42.41 7.44 -2.51
C GLY A 228 -41.01 8.02 -2.75
N PHE A 229 -40.01 7.21 -3.00
CA PHE A 229 -38.64 7.69 -3.21
C PHE A 229 -38.16 7.37 -4.63
N SER A 230 -37.78 8.38 -5.37
CA SER A 230 -37.14 8.20 -6.67
C SER A 230 -35.71 7.75 -6.49
N ARG A 231 -35.31 6.77 -7.28
CA ARG A 231 -33.88 6.32 -7.30
C ARG A 231 -33.00 7.49 -7.65
N ILE A 232 -31.89 7.61 -6.90
CA ILE A 232 -30.85 8.59 -7.13
C ILE A 232 -29.76 7.92 -7.94
N GLU A 233 -29.56 8.33 -9.17
CA GLU A 233 -28.47 7.85 -10.02
C GLU A 233 -27.23 8.69 -9.79
N VAL A 234 -26.09 8.04 -9.60
CA VAL A 234 -24.77 8.66 -9.40
C VAL A 234 -23.97 8.47 -10.67
N ILE A 235 -23.55 9.56 -11.28
CA ILE A 235 -22.91 9.58 -12.59
C ILE A 235 -21.54 10.23 -12.47
N PRO A 236 -20.42 9.45 -12.56
CA PRO A 236 -19.10 9.99 -12.61
C PRO A 236 -18.82 10.56 -14.00
N ILE A 237 -18.36 11.78 -14.09
CA ILE A 237 -18.04 12.44 -15.36
C ILE A 237 -16.57 12.85 -15.32
N PRO A 238 -15.72 12.41 -16.28
CA PRO A 238 -14.33 12.85 -16.32
C PRO A 238 -14.25 14.35 -16.52
N THR A 239 -13.53 15.06 -15.64
CA THR A 239 -13.38 16.50 -15.77
C THR A 239 -12.44 16.86 -16.91
N THR A 240 -12.82 17.85 -17.70
CA THR A 240 -11.99 18.35 -18.81
C THR A 240 -10.98 19.41 -18.35
N ALA A 241 -11.04 19.87 -17.12
CA ALA A 241 -10.14 20.90 -16.57
C ALA A 241 -8.64 20.58 -16.73
N TYR A 242 -8.31 19.28 -16.77
CA TYR A 242 -6.94 18.80 -17.00
C TYR A 242 -6.50 18.71 -18.47
N TYR A 243 -7.45 18.81 -19.41
CA TYR A 243 -7.18 18.57 -20.82
C TYR A 243 -7.34 19.82 -21.68
N LYS A 244 -8.00 20.87 -21.17
CA LYS A 244 -8.26 22.12 -21.91
C LYS A 244 -8.19 23.31 -20.97
N ASP A 245 -7.46 24.34 -21.39
CA ASP A 245 -7.54 25.66 -20.77
C ASP A 245 -8.93 26.27 -21.01
N GLY A 246 -9.64 26.56 -19.94
CA GLY A 246 -10.93 27.23 -19.96
C GLY A 246 -12.10 26.35 -19.64
N ASP A 247 -12.48 26.38 -18.36
CA ASP A 247 -13.71 25.76 -17.86
C ASP A 247 -14.92 26.47 -18.44
N LYS A 248 -15.68 25.73 -19.28
CA LYS A 248 -17.09 26.06 -19.45
C LYS A 248 -17.83 25.27 -18.36
N GLU A 249 -18.33 25.97 -17.35
CA GLU A 249 -19.25 25.38 -16.40
C GLU A 249 -20.38 24.70 -17.15
N ILE A 250 -20.55 23.39 -16.93
CA ILE A 250 -21.74 22.69 -17.39
C ILE A 250 -22.89 23.24 -16.55
N GLN A 251 -23.88 23.86 -17.21
CA GLN A 251 -25.03 24.41 -16.52
C GLN A 251 -25.82 23.25 -15.89
N SER A 252 -25.86 23.24 -14.58
CA SER A 252 -26.65 22.34 -13.75
C SER A 252 -28.08 22.89 -13.65
N THR A 253 -29.08 22.02 -13.65
CA THR A 253 -30.47 22.44 -13.43
C THR A 253 -30.74 22.90 -12.01
N VAL A 254 -29.92 22.43 -11.06
CA VAL A 254 -29.97 22.79 -9.65
C VAL A 254 -28.56 22.96 -9.09
N SER A 255 -28.42 23.75 -8.02
CA SER A 255 -27.13 23.96 -7.38
C SER A 255 -26.67 22.71 -6.62
N SER A 256 -25.35 22.55 -6.46
CA SER A 256 -24.77 21.46 -5.64
C SER A 256 -25.30 21.53 -4.19
N GLN A 257 -25.42 22.71 -3.61
CA GLN A 257 -25.96 22.86 -2.25
C GLN A 257 -27.41 22.37 -2.14
N TYR A 258 -28.27 22.71 -3.10
CA TYR A 258 -29.64 22.20 -3.11
C TYR A 258 -29.68 20.67 -3.14
N LEU A 259 -28.81 20.03 -3.93
CA LEU A 259 -28.73 18.57 -4.01
C LEU A 259 -28.25 17.93 -2.70
N LYS A 260 -27.30 18.57 -2.01
CA LYS A 260 -26.83 18.13 -0.69
C LYS A 260 -27.95 18.23 0.35
N ASP A 261 -28.63 19.36 0.39
CA ASP A 261 -29.77 19.57 1.30
C ASP A 261 -30.91 18.60 1.00
N TYR A 262 -31.18 18.30 -0.26
CA TYR A 262 -32.16 17.31 -0.69
C TYR A 262 -31.81 15.91 -0.16
N ILE A 263 -30.55 15.47 -0.28
CA ILE A 263 -30.10 14.18 0.25
C ILE A 263 -30.24 14.14 1.77
N LEU A 264 -29.79 15.17 2.47
CA LEU A 264 -29.90 15.26 3.93
C LEU A 264 -31.35 15.24 4.42
N ASN A 265 -32.27 15.85 3.68
CA ASN A 265 -33.71 15.83 4.02
C ASN A 265 -34.37 14.46 3.79
N LEU A 266 -33.81 13.64 2.91
CA LEU A 266 -34.28 12.27 2.67
C LEU A 266 -33.63 11.27 3.64
N ALA A 267 -32.49 11.57 4.20
CA ALA A 267 -31.80 10.72 5.17
C ALA A 267 -32.46 10.84 6.55
N ALA A 268 -32.55 9.72 7.27
CA ALA A 268 -33.02 9.76 8.65
C ALA A 268 -31.93 10.32 9.56
N VAL A 269 -32.19 11.47 10.19
CA VAL A 269 -31.29 12.05 11.20
C VAL A 269 -31.63 11.46 12.56
N ILE A 270 -30.69 10.76 13.19
CA ILE A 270 -30.81 10.28 14.56
C ILE A 270 -30.18 11.37 15.45
N PRO A 271 -30.96 12.01 16.37
CA PRO A 271 -30.40 12.98 17.29
C PRO A 271 -29.31 12.36 18.19
N GLU A 272 -28.25 13.10 18.48
CA GLU A 272 -27.13 12.65 19.32
C GLU A 272 -27.54 12.27 20.76
N ASP A 273 -28.70 12.73 21.27
CA ASP A 273 -29.20 12.56 22.63
C ASP A 273 -30.14 11.36 22.82
N ILE A 274 -30.15 10.37 21.94
CA ILE A 274 -30.88 9.14 22.25
C ILE A 274 -30.01 8.30 23.18
N ASP A 275 -30.32 8.34 24.49
CA ASP A 275 -29.87 7.34 25.47
C ASP A 275 -30.22 5.94 24.92
N VAL A 276 -29.24 5.26 24.35
CA VAL A 276 -29.38 3.86 23.96
C VAL A 276 -29.59 3.09 25.27
N PRO A 277 -30.76 2.46 25.48
CA PRO A 277 -30.99 1.70 26.71
C PRO A 277 -29.96 0.59 26.76
N THR A 278 -28.99 0.72 27.65
CA THR A 278 -28.05 -0.34 28.00
C THR A 278 -28.88 -1.48 28.56
N ASN A 279 -29.05 -2.54 27.79
CA ASN A 279 -29.68 -3.78 28.24
C ASN A 279 -28.77 -4.37 29.33
N THR A 280 -29.01 -3.94 30.57
CA THR A 280 -28.43 -4.56 31.74
C THR A 280 -29.15 -5.91 31.92
N THR A 281 -28.55 -6.97 31.43
CA THR A 281 -28.97 -8.35 31.68
C THR A 281 -28.79 -8.60 33.18
N ASN A 282 -29.86 -8.41 33.93
CA ASN A 282 -29.95 -8.88 35.33
C ASN A 282 -29.92 -10.42 35.28
N THR A 283 -28.77 -10.99 35.54
CA THR A 283 -28.63 -12.40 35.88
C THR A 283 -29.17 -12.60 37.28
N THR A 284 -30.46 -12.92 37.38
CA THR A 284 -31.05 -13.38 38.64
C THR A 284 -30.54 -14.79 38.89
N ASN A 285 -29.63 -14.92 39.85
CA ASN A 285 -29.25 -16.20 40.44
C ASN A 285 -30.46 -16.78 41.15
N SER A 286 -31.08 -17.81 40.58
CA SER A 286 -32.09 -18.63 41.24
C SER A 286 -31.37 -19.70 42.07
N THR A 287 -31.23 -19.44 43.36
CA THR A 287 -30.83 -20.46 44.33
C THR A 287 -32.00 -21.43 44.53
N ASN A 288 -31.88 -22.64 44.05
CA ASN A 288 -32.76 -23.74 44.40
C ASN A 288 -32.50 -24.19 45.83
N THR A 289 -33.46 -23.89 46.72
CA THR A 289 -33.56 -24.54 48.03
C THR A 289 -34.47 -25.77 47.91
N THR A 290 -33.89 -26.93 48.06
CA THR A 290 -34.58 -28.21 48.20
C THR A 290 -35.25 -28.29 49.58
N ASP A 291 -36.58 -28.25 49.67
CA ASP A 291 -37.30 -28.66 50.85
C ASP A 291 -37.95 -30.00 50.57
N THR A 292 -37.45 -30.96 51.35
CA THR A 292 -37.99 -32.29 51.50
C THR A 292 -39.13 -32.22 52.49
N THR A 293 -40.37 -32.53 52.10
CA THR A 293 -41.44 -32.89 53.06
C THR A 293 -42.12 -34.18 52.66
N THR A 294 -41.81 -35.18 53.43
CA THR A 294 -42.55 -36.43 53.62
C THR A 294 -43.96 -36.13 54.06
N ASN A 295 -44.99 -36.74 53.44
CA ASN A 295 -46.16 -37.20 54.20
C ASN A 295 -46.93 -38.31 53.52
N THR A 296 -47.08 -39.37 54.29
CA THR A 296 -47.93 -40.53 54.32
C THR A 296 -49.41 -40.24 54.08
N GLN A 297 -50.09 -40.90 53.19
CA GLN A 297 -51.20 -41.86 53.34
C GLN A 297 -51.70 -42.27 51.96
#